data_013d9b83d06d4fcab1dd45b57cdfb008
#
_entry.id   013d9b83d06d4fcab1dd45b57cdfb008
#
_cell.length_a   1.000
_cell.length_b   1.000
_cell.length_c   1.000
_cell.angle_alpha   90.00
_cell.angle_beta   90.00
_cell.angle_gamma   90.00
#
_symmetry.space_group_name_H-M   'P 1'
#
loop_
_entity.id
_entity.type
_entity.pdbx_description
1 polymer ?
#
loop_
_entity_poly.entity_id
_entity_poly.type
_entity_poly.pdbx_seq_one_letter_code
_entity_poly.pdbx_strand_id
1 'polypeptide(L)'
;FYTETFVVPYTEVVHDRAVLEVMRGCIRGCRFCQAGFIYRPIRAKSPDVLCSQGKSLCETTGYEEMSLASLSTSDHPQVEEMLDKIIDYTLEEKINLSLPSLRVDNFSKELLDKVNKVRKTGLTFAPEAGTQRLRDVINKGVTEEEIMRTSRIAFEGGYTSVKLYFMMGLPTETEED
;
A
#
# COMPACT_ATOMS: atom_id res chain seq x y z
N PHE A 1 12.81 -4.66 -17.88
CA PHE A 1 11.75 -5.33 -18.66
C PHE A 1 10.49 -5.39 -17.82
N TYR A 2 9.37 -4.96 -18.35
CA TYR A 2 8.06 -4.98 -17.72
C TYR A 2 7.10 -5.76 -18.60
N THR A 3 6.26 -6.59 -17.97
CA THR A 3 5.22 -7.33 -18.68
C THR A 3 4.05 -6.40 -18.95
N GLU A 4 3.61 -6.31 -20.17
CA GLU A 4 2.46 -5.51 -20.61
C GLU A 4 1.22 -6.37 -20.83
N THR A 5 1.39 -7.68 -20.79
CA THR A 5 0.31 -8.66 -20.95
C THR A 5 0.44 -9.76 -19.90
N PHE A 6 -0.69 -10.24 -19.37
CA PHE A 6 -0.75 -11.39 -18.49
C PHE A 6 -1.45 -12.57 -19.15
N VAL A 7 -1.06 -13.77 -18.74
CA VAL A 7 -1.85 -14.97 -19.01
C VAL A 7 -3.03 -14.99 -18.05
N VAL A 8 -4.23 -14.90 -18.60
CA VAL A 8 -5.46 -15.00 -17.79
C VAL A 8 -5.72 -16.49 -17.55
N PRO A 9 -5.88 -16.92 -16.28
CA PRO A 9 -6.16 -18.32 -15.96
C PRO A 9 -7.56 -18.70 -16.42
N TYR A 10 -7.68 -19.94 -16.88
CA TYR A 10 -8.97 -20.49 -17.30
C TYR A 10 -9.82 -20.99 -16.13
N THR A 11 -9.19 -21.17 -14.97
CA THR A 11 -9.84 -21.57 -13.73
C THR A 11 -10.06 -20.36 -12.84
N GLU A 12 -11.08 -20.42 -11.99
CA GLU A 12 -11.33 -19.40 -10.98
C GLU A 12 -10.13 -19.23 -10.03
N VAL A 13 -9.75 -17.98 -9.78
CA VAL A 13 -8.63 -17.62 -8.91
C VAL A 13 -9.07 -16.65 -7.84
N VAL A 14 -8.40 -16.68 -6.69
CA VAL A 14 -8.74 -15.85 -5.53
C VAL A 14 -8.49 -14.35 -5.80
N HIS A 15 -7.52 -14.04 -6.64
CA HIS A 15 -7.13 -12.66 -6.99
C HIS A 15 -7.29 -12.43 -8.50
N ASP A 16 -8.54 -12.27 -8.92
CA ASP A 16 -8.90 -12.02 -10.32
C ASP A 16 -8.79 -10.52 -10.63
N ARG A 17 -7.55 -10.03 -10.79
CA ARG A 17 -7.24 -8.62 -10.99
C ARG A 17 -5.89 -8.38 -11.64
N ALA A 18 -5.73 -7.22 -12.28
CA ALA A 18 -4.44 -6.75 -12.78
C ALA A 18 -3.57 -6.30 -11.61
N VAL A 19 -2.41 -6.92 -11.41
CA VAL A 19 -1.45 -6.54 -10.36
C VAL A 19 -0.31 -5.74 -10.96
N LEU A 20 -0.16 -4.50 -10.53
CA LEU A 20 0.85 -3.55 -11.00
C LEU A 20 1.91 -3.36 -9.91
N GLU A 21 3.12 -3.94 -10.11
CA GLU A 21 4.25 -3.67 -9.22
C GLU A 21 4.77 -2.26 -9.46
N VAL A 22 4.52 -1.37 -8.50
CA VAL A 22 4.89 0.06 -8.62
C VAL A 22 6.32 0.33 -8.19
N MET A 23 6.80 -0.45 -7.23
CA MET A 23 8.13 -0.30 -6.67
C MET A 23 8.61 -1.62 -6.10
N ARG A 24 9.88 -1.94 -6.30
CA ARG A 24 10.55 -3.09 -5.68
C ARG A 24 11.54 -2.63 -4.63
N GLY A 25 11.56 -3.33 -3.49
CA GLY A 25 12.41 -3.01 -2.35
C GLY A 25 11.70 -2.14 -1.32
N CYS A 26 12.40 -1.87 -0.20
CA CYS A 26 11.90 -1.05 0.89
C CYS A 26 13.04 -0.24 1.50
N ILE A 27 12.80 1.06 1.75
CA ILE A 27 13.77 1.97 2.39
C ILE A 27 13.80 1.80 3.92
N ARG A 28 12.77 1.15 4.47
CA ARG A 28 12.62 0.99 5.92
C ARG A 28 13.57 -0.08 6.46
N GLY A 29 13.91 0.04 7.70
CA GLY A 29 14.85 -0.86 8.37
C GLY A 29 14.21 -1.61 9.55
N CYS A 30 12.93 -2.02 9.43
CA CYS A 30 12.25 -2.78 10.47
C CYS A 30 13.04 -4.07 10.75
N ARG A 31 13.46 -4.30 11.99
CA ARG A 31 14.41 -5.38 12.36
C ARG A 31 13.87 -6.79 12.14
N PHE A 32 12.55 -6.96 12.15
CA PHE A 32 11.89 -8.24 11.89
C PHE A 32 11.69 -8.53 10.40
N CYS A 33 11.87 -7.53 9.53
CA CYS A 33 11.49 -7.63 8.12
C CYS A 33 12.69 -7.99 7.22
N GLN A 34 12.75 -9.24 6.78
CA GLN A 34 13.79 -9.70 5.85
C GLN A 34 13.80 -8.89 4.54
N ALA A 35 12.62 -8.55 4.01
CA ALA A 35 12.50 -7.84 2.73
C ALA A 35 13.19 -6.47 2.73
N GLY A 36 13.18 -5.76 3.87
CA GLY A 36 13.88 -4.48 4.02
C GLY A 36 15.41 -4.59 3.96
N PHE A 37 15.97 -5.79 4.06
CA PHE A 37 17.41 -6.04 4.00
C PHE A 37 17.86 -6.63 2.67
N ILE A 38 17.12 -7.59 2.12
CA ILE A 38 17.52 -8.30 0.90
C ILE A 38 17.10 -7.57 -0.39
N TYR A 39 16.04 -6.77 -0.36
CA TYR A 39 15.54 -6.02 -1.52
C TYR A 39 16.00 -4.56 -1.49
N ARG A 40 17.30 -4.35 -1.58
CA ARG A 40 17.93 -3.03 -1.70
C ARG A 40 18.86 -2.98 -2.93
N PRO A 41 19.00 -1.81 -3.58
CA PRO A 41 18.25 -0.57 -3.39
C PRO A 41 16.80 -0.67 -3.85
N ILE A 42 15.96 0.31 -3.48
CA ILE A 42 14.63 0.44 -4.05
C ILE A 42 14.72 0.76 -5.55
N ARG A 43 13.76 0.24 -6.29
CA ARG A 43 13.61 0.49 -7.72
C ARG A 43 12.15 0.84 -7.99
N ALA A 44 11.88 2.14 -8.13
CA ALA A 44 10.57 2.64 -8.47
C ALA A 44 10.42 2.78 -9.99
N LYS A 45 9.25 2.49 -10.49
CA LYS A 45 8.87 2.79 -11.88
C LYS A 45 8.36 4.22 -11.95
N SER A 46 8.58 4.91 -13.06
CA SER A 46 8.01 6.25 -13.23
C SER A 46 6.48 6.20 -13.36
N PRO A 47 5.76 7.27 -12.96
CA PRO A 47 4.30 7.36 -13.11
C PRO A 47 3.81 7.08 -14.53
N ASP A 48 4.52 7.55 -15.57
CA ASP A 48 4.14 7.31 -16.97
C ASP A 48 4.23 5.84 -17.36
N VAL A 49 5.30 5.17 -16.94
CA VAL A 49 5.46 3.73 -17.17
C VAL A 49 4.37 2.94 -16.45
N LEU A 50 4.03 3.33 -15.22
CA LEU A 50 2.99 2.67 -14.45
C LEU A 50 1.61 2.85 -15.07
N CYS A 51 1.29 4.05 -15.50
CA CYS A 51 0.01 4.33 -16.17
C CYS A 51 -0.12 3.55 -17.48
N SER A 52 0.91 3.58 -18.33
CA SER A 52 0.93 2.82 -19.59
C SER A 52 0.83 1.31 -19.37
N GLN A 53 1.59 0.78 -18.43
CA GLN A 53 1.57 -0.65 -18.10
C GLN A 53 0.22 -1.07 -17.51
N GLY A 54 -0.34 -0.27 -16.56
CA GLY A 54 -1.63 -0.55 -15.97
C GLY A 54 -2.76 -0.57 -17.00
N LYS A 55 -2.76 0.41 -17.91
CA LYS A 55 -3.68 0.47 -19.04
C LYS A 55 -3.59 -0.77 -19.92
N SER A 56 -2.39 -1.11 -20.39
CA SER A 56 -2.18 -2.28 -21.23
C SER A 56 -2.61 -3.58 -20.54
N LEU A 57 -2.35 -3.73 -19.23
CA LEU A 57 -2.76 -4.91 -18.48
C LEU A 57 -4.29 -5.04 -18.40
N CYS A 58 -5.01 -3.97 -18.12
CA CYS A 58 -6.47 -4.01 -18.06
C CYS A 58 -7.09 -4.25 -19.45
N GLU A 59 -6.60 -3.58 -20.49
CA GLU A 59 -7.08 -3.75 -21.87
C GLU A 59 -6.86 -5.17 -22.40
N THR A 60 -5.72 -5.80 -22.06
CA THR A 60 -5.39 -7.12 -22.59
C THR A 60 -6.00 -8.28 -21.80
N THR A 61 -6.36 -8.06 -20.54
CA THR A 61 -6.94 -9.10 -19.67
C THR A 61 -8.45 -8.97 -19.50
N GLY A 62 -8.99 -7.77 -19.66
CA GLY A 62 -10.38 -7.47 -19.36
C GLY A 62 -10.69 -7.37 -17.85
N TYR A 63 -9.67 -7.30 -16.99
CA TYR A 63 -9.88 -7.14 -15.55
C TYR A 63 -10.48 -5.78 -15.20
N GLU A 64 -11.48 -5.80 -14.34
CA GLU A 64 -12.18 -4.63 -13.81
C GLU A 64 -11.61 -4.15 -12.45
N GLU A 65 -10.53 -4.75 -11.99
CA GLU A 65 -9.80 -4.37 -10.77
C GLU A 65 -8.30 -4.30 -11.06
N MET A 66 -7.67 -3.20 -10.62
CA MET A 66 -6.23 -3.02 -10.60
C MET A 66 -5.74 -2.94 -9.15
N SER A 67 -4.71 -3.68 -8.80
CA SER A 67 -4.07 -3.64 -7.48
C SER A 67 -2.63 -3.16 -7.62
N LEU A 68 -2.26 -2.13 -6.88
CA LEU A 68 -0.87 -1.68 -6.81
C LEU A 68 -0.09 -2.59 -5.84
N ALA A 69 1.05 -3.09 -6.25
CA ALA A 69 1.87 -3.98 -5.43
C ALA A 69 3.22 -3.35 -5.12
N SER A 70 3.56 -3.32 -3.83
CA SER A 70 4.89 -2.99 -3.31
C SER A 70 5.00 -3.39 -1.85
N LEU A 71 6.20 -3.28 -1.28
CA LEU A 71 6.39 -3.43 0.17
C LEU A 71 5.94 -2.20 0.98
N SER A 72 5.83 -1.03 0.33
CA SER A 72 5.39 0.22 0.94
C SER A 72 5.00 1.23 -0.13
N THR A 73 3.77 1.19 -0.60
CA THR A 73 3.29 2.03 -1.71
C THR A 73 3.38 3.53 -1.39
N SER A 74 3.10 3.92 -0.16
CA SER A 74 3.20 5.31 0.31
C SER A 74 4.64 5.85 0.35
N ASP A 75 5.66 5.01 0.25
CA ASP A 75 7.07 5.41 0.15
C ASP A 75 7.54 5.59 -1.30
N HIS A 76 6.66 5.47 -2.29
CA HIS A 76 7.03 5.72 -3.68
C HIS A 76 7.45 7.19 -3.87
N PRO A 77 8.60 7.50 -4.50
CA PRO A 77 9.12 8.87 -4.61
C PRO A 77 8.18 9.87 -5.27
N GLN A 78 7.31 9.39 -6.15
CA GLN A 78 6.33 10.18 -6.91
C GLN A 78 4.91 9.66 -6.67
N VAL A 79 4.57 9.32 -5.41
CA VAL A 79 3.31 8.67 -5.07
C VAL A 79 2.09 9.48 -5.50
N GLU A 80 2.11 10.80 -5.33
CA GLU A 80 0.97 11.66 -5.68
C GLU A 80 0.74 11.71 -7.18
N GLU A 81 1.78 11.97 -7.97
CA GLU A 81 1.69 12.00 -9.44
C GLU A 81 1.27 10.64 -10.00
N MET A 82 1.83 9.56 -9.44
CA MET A 82 1.47 8.19 -9.79
C MET A 82 -0.02 7.92 -9.57
N LEU A 83 -0.51 8.29 -8.39
CA LEU A 83 -1.91 8.08 -8.05
C LEU A 83 -2.84 8.93 -8.90
N ASP A 84 -2.51 10.20 -9.15
CA ASP A 84 -3.33 11.05 -10.00
C ASP A 84 -3.51 10.44 -11.40
N LYS A 85 -2.42 10.05 -12.05
CA LYS A 85 -2.48 9.44 -13.39
C LYS A 85 -3.25 8.11 -13.42
N ILE A 86 -3.04 7.25 -12.40
CA ILE A 86 -3.72 5.96 -12.34
C ILE A 86 -5.22 6.15 -12.01
N ILE A 87 -5.54 7.07 -11.09
CA ILE A 87 -6.93 7.35 -10.71
C ILE A 87 -7.72 7.94 -11.88
N ASP A 88 -7.14 8.90 -12.61
CA ASP A 88 -7.80 9.49 -13.77
C ASP A 88 -8.18 8.40 -14.79
N TYR A 89 -7.25 7.52 -15.13
CA TYR A 89 -7.50 6.38 -16.01
C TYR A 89 -8.54 5.41 -15.43
N THR A 90 -8.41 5.01 -14.17
CA THR A 90 -9.32 4.02 -13.57
C THR A 90 -10.74 4.55 -13.39
N LEU A 91 -10.91 5.85 -13.17
CA LEU A 91 -12.23 6.49 -13.12
C LEU A 91 -12.90 6.53 -14.50
N GLU A 92 -12.14 6.89 -15.55
CA GLU A 92 -12.65 6.94 -16.92
C GLU A 92 -13.13 5.55 -17.38
N GLU A 93 -12.33 4.52 -17.14
CA GLU A 93 -12.62 3.14 -17.55
C GLU A 93 -13.46 2.34 -16.54
N LYS A 94 -13.86 2.95 -15.40
CA LYS A 94 -14.62 2.31 -14.32
C LYS A 94 -13.93 1.08 -13.70
N ILE A 95 -12.60 1.09 -13.66
CA ILE A 95 -11.77 0.05 -13.06
C ILE A 95 -11.62 0.32 -11.57
N ASN A 96 -11.83 -0.68 -10.72
CA ASN A 96 -11.60 -0.58 -9.29
C ASN A 96 -10.10 -0.52 -8.98
N LEU A 97 -9.66 0.44 -8.17
CA LEU A 97 -8.27 0.54 -7.73
C LEU A 97 -8.12 0.08 -6.28
N SER A 98 -7.22 -0.87 -6.05
CA SER A 98 -6.84 -1.37 -4.73
C SER A 98 -5.44 -0.89 -4.36
N LEU A 99 -5.31 -0.28 -3.19
CA LEU A 99 -4.07 0.30 -2.65
C LEU A 99 -3.65 -0.44 -1.38
N PRO A 100 -3.02 -1.61 -1.49
CA PRO A 100 -2.45 -2.29 -0.33
C PRO A 100 -1.16 -1.59 0.14
N SER A 101 -0.72 -1.93 1.35
CA SER A 101 0.58 -1.53 1.90
C SER A 101 0.73 -0.02 2.14
N LEU A 102 -0.32 0.62 2.62
CA LEU A 102 -0.25 1.99 3.12
C LEU A 102 0.36 2.00 4.54
N ARG A 103 1.29 2.90 4.75
CA ARG A 103 1.93 3.09 6.05
C ARG A 103 1.23 4.18 6.86
N VAL A 104 1.24 4.03 8.18
CA VAL A 104 0.66 4.97 9.13
C VAL A 104 1.31 6.35 9.04
N ASP A 105 2.64 6.38 9.00
CA ASP A 105 3.44 7.60 9.00
C ASP A 105 3.30 8.44 7.71
N ASN A 106 2.99 7.81 6.57
CA ASN A 106 2.84 8.46 5.26
C ASN A 106 1.37 8.52 4.78
N PHE A 107 0.42 8.49 5.72
CA PHE A 107 -0.99 8.58 5.38
C PHE A 107 -1.50 10.01 5.59
N SER A 108 -1.85 10.69 4.50
CA SER A 108 -2.37 12.05 4.51
C SER A 108 -3.86 12.09 4.16
N LYS A 109 -4.49 13.23 4.46
CA LYS A 109 -5.88 13.48 4.05
C LYS A 109 -6.00 13.52 2.52
N GLU A 110 -5.04 14.13 1.85
CA GLU A 110 -4.99 14.21 0.39
C GLU A 110 -4.92 12.82 -0.24
N LEU A 111 -4.12 11.92 0.34
CA LEU A 111 -4.04 10.52 -0.08
C LEU A 111 -5.37 9.81 0.14
N LEU A 112 -6.01 10.02 1.29
CA LEU A 112 -7.32 9.46 1.59
C LEU A 112 -8.39 9.93 0.62
N ASP A 113 -8.43 11.23 0.32
CA ASP A 113 -9.39 11.81 -0.61
C ASP A 113 -9.22 11.23 -2.03
N LYS A 114 -7.98 10.99 -2.46
CA LYS A 114 -7.68 10.32 -3.72
C LYS A 114 -8.20 8.89 -3.74
N VAL A 115 -7.89 8.10 -2.70
CA VAL A 115 -8.35 6.71 -2.58
C VAL A 115 -9.88 6.61 -2.56
N ASN A 116 -10.55 7.53 -1.87
CA ASN A 116 -12.01 7.55 -1.75
C ASN A 116 -12.74 7.89 -3.06
N LYS A 117 -12.06 8.53 -4.04
CA LYS A 117 -12.64 8.81 -5.35
C LYS A 117 -12.97 7.55 -6.13
N VAL A 118 -12.18 6.50 -5.97
CA VAL A 118 -12.34 5.26 -6.74
C VAL A 118 -13.31 4.31 -6.04
N ARG A 119 -13.02 3.91 -4.82
CA ARG A 119 -13.89 3.05 -3.99
C ARG A 119 -13.42 3.08 -2.55
N LYS A 120 -14.34 3.17 -1.60
CA LYS A 120 -14.02 2.96 -0.19
C LYS A 120 -13.69 1.49 0.06
N THR A 121 -12.39 1.19 0.17
CA THR A 121 -11.88 -0.12 0.63
C THR A 121 -11.56 -0.03 2.11
N GLY A 122 -11.57 -1.16 2.84
CA GLY A 122 -11.17 -1.17 4.25
C GLY A 122 -9.74 -0.68 4.43
N LEU A 123 -9.50 0.18 5.42
CA LEU A 123 -8.16 0.63 5.77
C LEU A 123 -7.51 -0.35 6.73
N THR A 124 -6.27 -0.71 6.43
CA THR A 124 -5.46 -1.60 7.25
C THR A 124 -4.09 -1.01 7.46
N PHE A 125 -3.67 -0.92 8.72
CA PHE A 125 -2.35 -0.43 9.10
C PHE A 125 -1.67 -1.42 10.04
N ALA A 126 -0.35 -1.37 10.07
CA ALA A 126 0.48 -2.25 10.88
C ALA A 126 1.42 -1.46 11.80
N PRO A 127 0.96 -1.04 12.98
CA PRO A 127 1.85 -0.49 14.02
C PRO A 127 2.87 -1.52 14.52
N GLU A 128 2.53 -2.78 14.47
CA GLU A 128 3.29 -3.98 14.87
C GLU A 128 3.46 -4.15 16.37
N ALA A 129 3.55 -3.07 17.15
CA ALA A 129 3.68 -3.12 18.59
C ALA A 129 2.82 -2.05 19.28
N GLY A 130 2.35 -2.34 20.49
CA GLY A 130 1.44 -1.49 21.26
C GLY A 130 2.12 -0.25 21.82
N THR A 131 3.32 -0.40 22.37
CA THR A 131 4.05 0.70 22.99
C THR A 131 5.07 1.33 22.03
N GLN A 132 5.39 2.62 22.27
CA GLN A 132 6.47 3.30 21.55
C GLN A 132 7.81 2.62 21.80
N ARG A 133 8.07 2.20 23.05
CA ARG A 133 9.29 1.48 23.42
C ARG A 133 9.51 0.26 22.51
N LEU A 134 8.49 -0.56 22.34
CA LEU A 134 8.60 -1.79 21.56
C LEU A 134 8.68 -1.50 20.06
N ARG A 135 7.98 -0.48 19.56
CA ARG A 135 8.14 0.00 18.18
C ARG A 135 9.57 0.46 17.89
N ASP A 136 10.21 1.14 18.85
CA ASP A 136 11.62 1.55 18.72
C ASP A 136 12.56 0.36 18.75
N VAL A 137 12.31 -0.64 19.61
CA VAL A 137 13.08 -1.90 19.65
C VAL A 137 13.07 -2.59 18.28
N ILE A 138 11.93 -2.67 17.62
CA ILE A 138 11.83 -3.32 16.31
C ILE A 138 12.15 -2.37 15.13
N ASN A 139 12.52 -1.13 15.42
CA ASN A 139 12.81 -0.08 14.43
C ASN A 139 11.66 0.12 13.43
N LYS A 140 10.43 0.15 13.94
CA LYS A 140 9.25 0.35 13.07
C LYS A 140 9.15 1.78 12.55
N GLY A 141 9.65 2.76 13.30
CA GLY A 141 9.65 4.18 12.93
C GLY A 141 8.25 4.75 12.76
N VAL A 142 7.33 4.36 13.65
CA VAL A 142 5.96 4.87 13.72
C VAL A 142 5.70 5.34 15.13
N THR A 143 5.23 6.59 15.28
CA THR A 143 4.93 7.19 16.58
C THR A 143 3.46 6.99 16.97
N GLU A 144 3.16 7.19 18.26
CA GLU A 144 1.79 7.16 18.76
C GLU A 144 0.95 8.27 18.12
N GLU A 145 1.51 9.48 18.01
CA GLU A 145 0.85 10.62 17.39
C GLU A 145 0.47 10.33 15.93
N GLU A 146 1.34 9.63 15.18
CA GLU A 146 1.06 9.24 13.80
C GLU A 146 -0.08 8.23 13.72
N ILE A 147 -0.14 7.25 14.63
CA ILE A 147 -1.24 6.29 14.71
C ILE A 147 -2.56 7.00 14.99
N MET A 148 -2.57 7.88 15.98
CA MET A 148 -3.76 8.65 16.37
C MET A 148 -4.21 9.61 15.26
N ARG A 149 -3.27 10.32 14.63
CA ARG A 149 -3.53 11.21 13.50
C ARG A 149 -4.16 10.45 12.33
N THR A 150 -3.55 9.35 11.93
CA THR A 150 -4.00 8.53 10.80
C THR A 150 -5.38 7.93 11.06
N SER A 151 -5.63 7.45 12.27
CA SER A 151 -6.94 6.96 12.68
C SER A 151 -8.00 8.06 12.62
N ARG A 152 -7.68 9.25 13.10
CA ARG A 152 -8.57 10.42 13.04
C ARG A 152 -8.89 10.80 11.60
N ILE A 153 -7.88 10.92 10.73
CA ILE A 153 -8.08 11.20 9.30
C ILE A 153 -9.01 10.16 8.67
N ALA A 154 -8.85 8.88 9.00
CA ALA A 154 -9.70 7.83 8.48
C ALA A 154 -11.17 8.01 8.92
N PHE A 155 -11.44 8.23 10.21
CA PHE A 155 -12.79 8.40 10.72
C PHE A 155 -13.45 9.69 10.23
N GLU A 156 -12.71 10.81 10.18
CA GLU A 156 -13.18 12.08 9.59
C GLU A 156 -13.47 11.93 8.08
N GLY A 157 -12.73 11.07 7.39
CA GLY A 157 -12.98 10.69 5.99
C GLY A 157 -14.15 9.71 5.78
N GLY A 158 -14.89 9.41 6.87
CA GLY A 158 -16.13 8.61 6.83
C GLY A 158 -15.92 7.10 6.85
N TYR A 159 -14.77 6.61 7.31
CA TYR A 159 -14.58 5.20 7.64
C TYR A 159 -15.20 4.89 9.00
N THR A 160 -15.82 3.73 9.11
CA THR A 160 -16.45 3.25 10.36
C THR A 160 -15.53 2.33 11.15
N SER A 161 -14.48 1.81 10.51
CA SER A 161 -13.50 0.93 11.13
C SER A 161 -12.14 1.03 10.46
N VAL A 162 -11.11 0.77 11.25
CA VAL A 162 -9.72 0.63 10.79
C VAL A 162 -9.19 -0.68 11.36
N LYS A 163 -8.54 -1.48 10.52
CA LYS A 163 -7.89 -2.71 10.95
C LYS A 163 -6.43 -2.42 11.33
N LEU A 164 -6.04 -2.81 12.52
CA LEU A 164 -4.66 -2.69 12.99
C LEU A 164 -4.04 -4.08 13.17
N TYR A 165 -2.80 -4.24 12.72
CA TYR A 165 -2.02 -5.45 12.95
C TYR A 165 -0.99 -5.22 14.04
N PHE A 166 -0.94 -6.18 14.98
CA PHE A 166 0.05 -6.25 16.03
C PHE A 166 0.71 -7.62 16.05
N MET A 167 2.02 -7.64 16.31
CA MET A 167 2.80 -8.86 16.51
C MET A 167 2.86 -9.15 18.01
N MET A 168 2.95 -10.41 18.36
CA MET A 168 3.18 -10.89 19.72
C MET A 168 4.47 -11.70 19.78
N GLY A 169 5.16 -11.67 20.92
CA GLY A 169 6.42 -12.39 21.10
C GLY A 169 7.62 -11.66 20.47
N LEU A 170 7.56 -10.34 20.39
CA LEU A 170 8.68 -9.54 19.92
C LEU A 170 9.85 -9.53 20.93
N PRO A 171 11.11 -9.34 20.47
CA PRO A 171 12.24 -9.26 21.38
C PRO A 171 12.05 -8.22 22.48
N THR A 172 12.29 -8.59 23.71
CA THR A 172 12.14 -7.76 24.93
C THR A 172 10.71 -7.32 25.25
N GLU A 173 9.69 -7.91 24.63
CA GLU A 173 8.29 -7.66 24.93
C GLU A 173 7.95 -8.08 26.36
N THR A 174 7.15 -7.28 27.03
CA THR A 174 6.61 -7.52 28.36
C THR A 174 5.09 -7.50 28.34
N GLU A 175 4.43 -7.88 29.44
CA GLU A 175 2.96 -7.81 29.56
C GLU A 175 2.40 -6.40 29.46
N GLU A 176 3.24 -5.37 29.67
CA GLU A 176 2.86 -3.96 29.61
C GLU A 176 2.93 -3.39 28.18
N ASP A 177 3.56 -4.11 27.26
CA ASP A 177 3.72 -3.67 25.88
C ASP A 177 2.51 -4.01 25.02
#